data_306b9f09310e2525cbd856655c32929f
#
_entry.id   306b9f09310e2525cbd856655c32929f
#
_cell.length_a   1.000
_cell.length_b   1.000
_cell.length_c   1.000
_cell.angle_alpha   90.00
_cell.angle_beta   90.00
_cell.angle_gamma   90.00
#
_symmetry.space_group_name_H-M   'P 1'
#
loop_
_entity.id
_entity.type
_entity.pdbx_description
1 polymer ?
#
loop_
_entity_poly.entity_id
_entity_poly.type
_entity_poly.pdbx_seq_one_letter_code
_entity_poly.pdbx_strand_id
1 'polypeptide(L)'
;MMYISKMVPTSDKGRFYAFGRVFSGTVATGQKARIMGPNYVPGKKEDLSVKAIQRTILMMGRYVEPIENVPCGNICGLVGVDQFLVKTGTITTFENAHNLKVMKFSVSPVVRVAVEAKNPADLPKLVEGLKRLAKSDPMVQVSLRPICICFCFYFLIKT
;
A
#
# COMPACT_ATOMS: atom_id res chain seq x y z
N MET A 1 6.63 13.50 -8.76
CA MET A 1 6.53 12.96 -7.39
C MET A 1 5.09 12.62 -7.09
N MET A 2 4.85 11.41 -6.62
CA MET A 2 3.51 10.89 -6.31
C MET A 2 3.53 10.27 -4.90
N TYR A 3 2.46 10.47 -4.15
CA TYR A 3 2.26 9.82 -2.85
C TYR A 3 1.18 8.75 -2.94
N ILE A 4 1.53 7.55 -2.48
CA ILE A 4 0.60 6.41 -2.39
C ILE A 4 -0.02 6.41 -1.01
N SER A 5 -1.35 6.57 -0.96
CA SER A 5 -2.10 6.66 0.29
C SER A 5 -2.61 5.30 0.77
N LYS A 6 -2.99 4.42 -0.14
CA LYS A 6 -3.51 3.08 0.17
C LYS A 6 -3.36 2.11 -0.98
N MET A 7 -3.50 0.84 -0.67
CA MET A 7 -3.57 -0.26 -1.63
C MET A 7 -5.03 -0.69 -1.81
N VAL A 8 -5.49 -0.67 -3.05
CA VAL A 8 -6.85 -1.10 -3.41
C VAL A 8 -6.77 -2.51 -3.99
N PRO A 9 -7.49 -3.50 -3.44
CA PRO A 9 -7.48 -4.85 -3.97
C PRO A 9 -8.10 -4.87 -5.37
N THR A 10 -7.50 -5.67 -6.27
CA THR A 10 -8.05 -5.93 -7.60
C THR A 10 -9.07 -7.07 -7.54
N SER A 11 -9.90 -7.21 -8.57
CA SER A 11 -10.75 -8.38 -8.76
C SER A 11 -9.94 -9.67 -8.89
N ASP A 12 -8.72 -9.58 -9.40
CA ASP A 12 -7.78 -10.70 -9.50
C ASP A 12 -7.19 -10.99 -8.12
N LYS A 13 -7.48 -12.16 -7.61
CA LYS A 13 -7.08 -12.61 -6.27
C LYS A 13 -5.56 -12.49 -6.08
N GLY A 14 -5.13 -11.50 -5.29
CA GLY A 14 -3.76 -11.39 -4.80
C GLY A 14 -2.96 -10.18 -5.26
N ARG A 15 -3.46 -9.35 -6.17
CA ARG A 15 -2.82 -8.09 -6.57
C ARG A 15 -3.50 -6.87 -5.98
N PHE A 16 -2.76 -5.78 -5.93
CA PHE A 16 -3.26 -4.49 -5.45
C PHE A 16 -2.90 -3.38 -6.42
N TYR A 17 -3.79 -2.42 -6.54
CA TYR A 17 -3.51 -1.14 -7.15
C TYR A 17 -2.96 -0.18 -6.09
N ALA A 18 -1.82 0.42 -6.36
CA ALA A 18 -1.28 1.48 -5.51
C ALA A 18 -2.00 2.79 -5.85
N PHE A 19 -2.91 3.21 -4.99
CA PHE A 19 -3.74 4.39 -5.19
C PHE A 19 -3.11 5.62 -4.54
N GLY A 20 -2.96 6.70 -5.31
CA GLY A 20 -2.31 7.90 -4.82
C GLY A 20 -2.51 9.13 -5.68
N ARG A 21 -1.92 10.24 -5.25
CA ARG A 21 -2.00 11.53 -5.91
C ARG A 21 -0.62 11.94 -6.46
N VAL A 22 -0.62 12.46 -7.67
CA VAL A 22 0.56 13.07 -8.30
C VAL A 22 0.65 14.52 -7.82
N PHE A 23 1.72 14.85 -7.11
CA PHE A 23 1.94 16.20 -6.57
C PHE A 23 2.81 17.06 -7.48
N SER A 24 3.73 16.46 -8.23
CA SER A 24 4.66 17.18 -9.11
C SER A 24 5.03 16.32 -10.30
N GLY A 25 5.15 16.94 -11.45
CA GLY A 25 5.51 16.29 -12.71
C GLY A 25 4.39 15.43 -13.28
N THR A 26 4.76 14.49 -14.13
CA THR A 26 3.85 13.56 -14.82
C THR A 26 4.30 12.14 -14.54
N VAL A 27 3.34 11.24 -14.28
CA VAL A 27 3.57 9.81 -14.13
C VAL A 27 3.09 9.12 -15.41
N ALA A 28 3.95 8.29 -16.00
CA ALA A 28 3.66 7.57 -17.24
C ALA A 28 3.82 6.07 -17.10
N THR A 29 3.07 5.33 -17.91
CA THR A 29 3.22 3.88 -18.06
C THR A 29 4.62 3.55 -18.59
N GLY A 30 5.27 2.53 -18.02
CA GLY A 30 6.64 2.11 -18.39
C GLY A 30 7.76 2.97 -17.80
N GLN A 31 7.45 4.09 -17.14
CA GLN A 31 8.43 4.99 -16.55
C GLN A 31 9.19 4.32 -15.40
N LYS A 32 10.52 4.39 -15.43
CA LYS A 32 11.34 3.99 -14.27
C LYS A 32 11.15 4.99 -13.14
N ALA A 33 10.81 4.47 -11.97
CA ALA A 33 10.56 5.26 -10.79
C ALA A 33 11.27 4.66 -9.56
N ARG A 34 11.64 5.52 -8.65
CA ARG A 34 12.15 5.17 -7.33
C ARG A 34 10.96 5.06 -6.38
N ILE A 35 10.79 3.91 -5.82
CA ILE A 35 9.72 3.58 -4.88
C ILE A 35 10.35 3.64 -3.49
N MET A 36 9.94 4.61 -2.70
CA MET A 36 10.45 4.85 -1.36
C MET A 36 9.37 4.44 -0.35
N GLY A 37 9.72 3.53 0.53
CA GLY A 37 8.85 3.13 1.63
C GLY A 37 8.79 4.17 2.76
N PRO A 38 7.98 3.90 3.79
CA PRO A 38 7.76 4.86 4.89
C PRO A 38 9.02 5.12 5.73
N ASN A 39 9.96 4.18 5.77
CA ASN A 39 11.18 4.27 6.57
C ASN A 39 12.42 4.69 5.76
N TYR A 40 12.25 5.06 4.51
CA TYR A 40 13.35 5.49 3.68
C TYR A 40 14.05 6.72 4.25
N VAL A 41 15.37 6.67 4.31
CA VAL A 41 16.25 7.78 4.69
C VAL A 41 17.16 8.09 3.51
N PRO A 42 17.25 9.36 3.07
CA PRO A 42 18.17 9.76 2.01
C PRO A 42 19.61 9.32 2.28
N GLY A 43 20.26 8.76 1.26
CA GLY A 43 21.62 8.22 1.37
C GLY A 43 21.72 6.76 1.79
N LYS A 44 20.65 6.15 2.28
CA LYS A 44 20.58 4.71 2.54
C LYS A 44 19.80 4.02 1.43
N LYS A 45 20.18 2.76 1.13
CA LYS A 45 19.47 1.92 0.15
C LYS A 45 18.33 1.10 0.77
N GLU A 46 18.15 1.20 2.07
CA GLU A 46 17.09 0.53 2.79
C GLU A 46 15.74 1.12 2.40
N ASP A 47 14.74 0.26 2.19
CA ASP A 47 13.37 0.63 1.83
C ASP A 47 13.26 1.45 0.52
N LEU A 48 14.24 1.28 -0.38
CA LEU A 48 14.30 1.88 -1.70
C LEU A 48 14.28 0.79 -2.78
N SER A 49 13.36 0.91 -3.72
CA SER A 49 13.30 0.05 -4.90
C SER A 49 13.21 0.91 -6.17
N VAL A 50 13.99 0.57 -7.19
CA VAL A 50 13.94 1.25 -8.49
C VAL A 50 13.33 0.28 -9.49
N LYS A 51 12.10 0.56 -9.92
CA LYS A 51 11.35 -0.31 -10.83
C LYS A 51 10.56 0.51 -11.84
N ALA A 52 10.21 -0.13 -12.96
CA ALA A 52 9.32 0.47 -13.93
C ALA A 52 7.85 0.29 -13.48
N ILE A 53 7.07 1.34 -13.66
CA ILE A 53 5.61 1.31 -13.49
C ILE A 53 5.04 0.49 -14.64
N GLN A 54 4.39 -0.62 -14.36
CA GLN A 54 3.85 -1.49 -15.41
C GLN A 54 2.70 -0.83 -16.16
N ARG A 55 1.77 -0.22 -15.43
CA ARG A 55 0.61 0.44 -16.02
C ARG A 55 0.07 1.52 -15.07
N THR A 56 -0.40 2.60 -15.65
CA THR A 56 -1.18 3.64 -14.96
C THR A 56 -2.65 3.46 -15.28
N ILE A 57 -3.50 3.62 -14.27
CA ILE A 57 -4.94 3.41 -14.36
C ILE A 57 -5.70 4.58 -13.74
N LEU A 58 -6.84 4.89 -14.32
CA LEU A 58 -7.84 5.77 -13.75
C LEU A 58 -8.93 4.93 -13.08
N MET A 59 -9.26 5.27 -11.84
CA MET A 59 -10.28 4.55 -11.07
C MET A 59 -11.52 5.42 -10.93
N MET A 60 -12.61 4.99 -11.56
CA MET A 60 -13.91 5.66 -11.53
C MET A 60 -14.95 4.74 -10.91
N GLY A 61 -14.99 4.71 -9.57
CA GLY A 61 -15.83 3.77 -8.84
C GLY A 61 -15.41 2.32 -9.10
N ARG A 62 -16.28 1.54 -9.72
CA ARG A 62 -15.99 0.14 -10.11
C ARG A 62 -15.31 -0.01 -11.48
N TYR A 63 -15.25 1.06 -12.25
CA TYR A 63 -14.60 1.05 -13.57
C TYR A 63 -13.14 1.42 -13.43
N VAL A 64 -12.28 0.68 -14.10
CA VAL A 64 -10.84 0.88 -14.13
C VAL A 64 -10.41 0.98 -15.59
N GLU A 65 -9.87 2.14 -15.95
CA GLU A 65 -9.41 2.40 -17.32
C GLU A 65 -7.88 2.61 -17.35
N PRO A 66 -7.18 1.97 -18.29
CA PRO A 66 -5.76 2.23 -18.48
C PRO A 66 -5.59 3.61 -19.12
N ILE A 67 -4.61 4.37 -18.61
CA ILE A 67 -4.21 5.68 -19.15
C ILE A 67 -2.70 5.71 -19.32
N GLU A 68 -2.22 6.44 -20.33
CA GLU A 68 -0.78 6.46 -20.65
C GLU A 68 0.00 7.32 -19.67
N ASN A 69 -0.52 8.51 -19.35
CA ASN A 69 0.14 9.47 -18.48
C ASN A 69 -0.85 10.23 -17.61
N VAL A 70 -0.37 10.68 -16.46
CA VAL A 70 -1.14 11.43 -15.47
C VAL A 70 -0.35 12.63 -15.02
N PRO A 71 -0.81 13.87 -15.32
CA PRO A 71 -0.15 15.09 -14.85
C PRO A 71 -0.39 15.34 -13.35
N CYS A 72 0.38 16.27 -12.80
CA CYS A 72 0.26 16.69 -11.40
C CYS A 72 -1.15 17.20 -11.08
N GLY A 73 -1.54 17.06 -9.80
CA GLY A 73 -2.87 17.43 -9.30
C GLY A 73 -3.92 16.33 -9.38
N ASN A 74 -3.69 15.30 -10.19
CA ASN A 74 -4.64 14.20 -10.42
C ASN A 74 -4.34 13.00 -9.52
N ILE A 75 -5.36 12.15 -9.39
CA ILE A 75 -5.34 10.90 -8.64
C ILE A 75 -5.35 9.74 -9.63
N CYS A 76 -4.49 8.76 -9.41
CA CYS A 76 -4.45 7.55 -10.24
C CYS A 76 -4.04 6.32 -9.43
N GLY A 77 -4.21 5.16 -10.03
CA GLY A 77 -3.70 3.90 -9.55
C GLY A 77 -2.49 3.43 -10.36
N LEU A 78 -1.55 2.77 -9.70
CA LEU A 78 -0.39 2.18 -10.33
C LEU A 78 -0.42 0.66 -10.19
N VAL A 79 -0.05 -0.02 -11.25
CA VAL A 79 0.10 -1.48 -11.30
C VAL A 79 1.56 -1.86 -11.25
N GLY A 80 1.90 -2.91 -10.50
CA GLY A 80 3.24 -3.49 -10.45
C GLY A 80 4.15 -2.91 -9.37
N VAL A 81 3.65 -2.01 -8.53
CA VAL A 81 4.39 -1.44 -7.39
C VAL A 81 3.97 -2.03 -6.04
N ASP A 82 2.93 -2.84 -6.02
CA ASP A 82 2.33 -3.46 -4.83
C ASP A 82 3.27 -4.41 -4.07
N GLN A 83 4.26 -4.98 -4.76
CA GLN A 83 5.26 -5.87 -4.15
C GLN A 83 6.29 -5.12 -3.30
N PHE A 84 6.51 -3.83 -3.61
CA PHE A 84 7.55 -3.00 -3.00
C PHE A 84 7.01 -2.07 -1.91
N LEU A 85 5.69 -1.90 -1.85
CA LEU A 85 5.02 -1.07 -0.86
C LEU A 85 4.11 -1.93 0.01
N VAL A 86 4.20 -1.73 1.32
CA VAL A 86 3.34 -2.44 2.26
C VAL A 86 2.01 -1.72 2.42
N LYS A 87 2.02 -0.42 2.69
CA LYS A 87 0.82 0.39 2.91
C LYS A 87 0.87 1.70 2.11
N THR A 88 1.80 2.56 2.49
CA THR A 88 1.99 3.90 1.93
C THR A 88 3.42 4.05 1.44
N GLY A 89 3.65 5.00 0.57
CA GLY A 89 5.00 5.29 0.09
C GLY A 89 5.02 6.46 -0.87
N THR A 90 6.21 6.85 -1.25
CA THR A 90 6.46 7.93 -2.19
C THR A 90 7.12 7.37 -3.44
N ILE A 91 6.63 7.80 -4.59
CA ILE A 91 7.20 7.45 -5.90
C ILE A 91 7.75 8.72 -6.54
N THR A 92 8.99 8.65 -6.99
CA THR A 92 9.67 9.79 -7.64
C THR A 92 10.64 9.32 -8.71
N THR A 93 10.96 10.20 -9.63
CA THR A 93 12.05 10.01 -10.60
C THR A 93 13.33 10.70 -10.16
N PHE A 94 13.25 11.61 -9.19
CA PHE A 94 14.38 12.39 -8.71
C PHE A 94 15.22 11.63 -7.68
N GLU A 95 16.55 11.66 -7.83
CA GLU A 95 17.44 10.85 -7.00
C GLU A 95 17.57 11.33 -5.55
N ASN A 96 17.63 12.63 -5.35
CA ASN A 96 17.80 13.24 -4.03
C ASN A 96 16.48 13.63 -3.37
N ALA A 97 15.40 12.97 -3.74
CA ALA A 97 14.10 13.23 -3.13
C ALA A 97 13.99 12.65 -1.73
N HIS A 98 13.28 13.35 -0.89
CA HIS A 98 12.84 12.86 0.41
C HIS A 98 11.48 12.18 0.26
N ASN A 99 11.21 11.18 1.09
CA ASN A 99 9.88 10.59 1.14
C ASN A 99 8.89 11.56 1.81
N LEU A 100 7.64 11.51 1.35
CA LEU A 100 6.55 12.19 2.02
C LEU A 100 6.26 11.50 3.35
N LYS A 101 6.08 12.30 4.39
CA LYS A 101 5.85 11.79 5.76
C LYS A 101 4.57 10.96 5.80
N VAL A 102 4.65 9.80 6.39
CA VAL A 102 3.46 8.98 6.66
C VAL A 102 2.60 9.70 7.70
N MET A 103 1.31 9.81 7.42
CA MET A 103 0.37 10.32 8.41
C MET A 103 0.35 9.37 9.61
N LYS A 104 0.81 9.88 10.75
CA LYS A 104 0.68 9.18 12.03
C LYS A 104 -0.72 9.46 12.56
N PHE A 105 -1.53 8.42 12.65
CA PHE A 105 -2.83 8.55 13.30
C PHE A 105 -2.62 8.60 14.81
N SER A 106 -3.04 9.70 15.44
CA SER A 106 -2.94 9.89 16.89
C SER A 106 -4.01 9.13 17.68
N VAL A 107 -4.83 8.35 17.01
CA VAL A 107 -5.98 7.66 17.62
C VAL A 107 -5.58 6.24 17.97
N SER A 108 -5.75 5.87 19.25
CA SER A 108 -5.60 4.50 19.70
C SER A 108 -6.71 3.62 19.14
N PRO A 109 -6.41 2.38 18.73
CA PRO A 109 -7.42 1.46 18.21
C PRO A 109 -8.43 1.12 19.32
N VAL A 110 -9.71 1.26 18.99
CA VAL A 110 -10.82 1.05 19.94
C VAL A 110 -11.15 -0.43 20.09
N VAL A 111 -11.04 -1.20 19.01
CA VAL A 111 -11.40 -2.63 19.00
C VAL A 111 -10.17 -3.49 18.74
N ARG A 112 -9.95 -4.46 19.61
CA ARG A 112 -8.94 -5.51 19.46
C ARG A 112 -9.63 -6.84 19.46
N VAL A 113 -9.43 -7.64 18.41
CA VAL A 113 -10.05 -8.94 18.27
C VAL A 113 -8.95 -9.99 18.09
N ALA A 114 -9.03 -11.05 18.87
CA ALA A 114 -8.23 -12.24 18.66
C ALA A 114 -8.95 -13.14 17.64
N VAL A 115 -8.22 -13.63 16.66
CA VAL A 115 -8.76 -14.49 15.60
C VAL A 115 -7.98 -15.79 15.57
N GLU A 116 -8.69 -16.91 15.56
CA GLU A 116 -8.13 -18.25 15.50
C GLU A 116 -8.78 -19.04 14.36
N ALA A 117 -8.00 -19.90 13.72
CA ALA A 117 -8.52 -20.81 12.70
C ALA A 117 -9.23 -21.97 13.36
N LYS A 118 -10.47 -22.30 12.94
CA LYS A 118 -11.20 -23.48 13.42
C LYS A 118 -10.46 -24.78 13.09
N ASN A 119 -9.86 -24.86 11.90
CA ASN A 119 -9.07 -26.00 11.45
C ASN A 119 -7.59 -25.58 11.32
N PRO A 120 -6.65 -26.32 11.90
CA PRO A 120 -5.21 -26.05 11.77
C PRO A 120 -4.73 -25.99 10.31
N ALA A 121 -5.33 -26.74 9.41
CA ALA A 121 -5.01 -26.75 7.98
C ALA A 121 -5.30 -25.40 7.27
N ASP A 122 -6.22 -24.60 7.78
CA ASP A 122 -6.57 -23.29 7.21
C ASP A 122 -5.73 -22.14 7.77
N LEU A 123 -4.83 -22.43 8.70
CA LEU A 123 -3.94 -21.44 9.32
C LEU A 123 -3.13 -20.63 8.29
N PRO A 124 -2.46 -21.25 7.28
CA PRO A 124 -1.72 -20.49 6.27
C PRO A 124 -2.60 -19.52 5.47
N LYS A 125 -3.83 -19.96 5.14
CA LYS A 125 -4.80 -19.13 4.42
C LYS A 125 -5.25 -17.93 5.27
N LEU A 126 -5.48 -18.16 6.57
CA LEU A 126 -5.82 -17.09 7.51
C LEU A 126 -4.71 -16.06 7.60
N VAL A 127 -3.47 -16.49 7.79
CA VAL A 127 -2.28 -15.60 7.86
C VAL A 127 -2.15 -14.77 6.59
N GLU A 128 -2.30 -15.39 5.42
CA GLU A 128 -2.23 -14.68 4.15
C GLU A 128 -3.37 -13.68 3.98
N GLY A 129 -4.59 -14.06 4.31
CA GLY A 129 -5.76 -13.17 4.28
C GLY A 129 -5.58 -11.95 5.19
N LEU A 130 -5.04 -12.15 6.39
CA LEU A 130 -4.76 -11.07 7.33
C LEU A 130 -3.65 -10.12 6.86
N LYS A 131 -2.60 -10.67 6.25
CA LYS A 131 -1.55 -9.85 5.61
C LYS A 131 -2.10 -8.99 4.47
N ARG A 132 -3.01 -9.55 3.67
CA ARG A 132 -3.70 -8.81 2.60
C ARG A 132 -4.58 -7.70 3.16
N LEU A 133 -5.35 -7.99 4.21
CA LEU A 133 -6.18 -6.99 4.89
C LEU A 133 -5.34 -5.84 5.45
N ALA A 134 -4.22 -6.15 6.10
CA ALA A 134 -3.30 -5.14 6.62
C ALA A 134 -2.67 -4.27 5.52
N LYS A 135 -2.55 -4.76 4.29
CA LYS A 135 -2.12 -3.96 3.13
C LYS A 135 -3.22 -3.04 2.61
N SER A 136 -4.45 -3.55 2.57
CA SER A 136 -5.60 -2.83 2.03
C SER A 136 -5.97 -1.60 2.88
N ASP A 137 -5.96 -1.76 4.20
CA ASP A 137 -6.36 -0.72 5.13
C ASP A 137 -5.17 -0.22 5.97
N PRO A 138 -4.78 1.06 5.86
CA PRO A 138 -3.68 1.62 6.64
C PRO A 138 -3.93 1.62 8.15
N MET A 139 -5.19 1.57 8.59
CA MET A 139 -5.59 1.59 9.99
C MET A 139 -5.55 0.21 10.66
N VAL A 140 -5.58 -0.86 9.88
CA VAL A 140 -5.52 -2.23 10.40
C VAL A 140 -4.08 -2.61 10.74
N GLN A 141 -3.86 -3.02 11.98
CA GLN A 141 -2.59 -3.60 12.43
C GLN A 141 -2.81 -5.08 12.78
N VAL A 142 -1.93 -5.92 12.27
CA VAL A 142 -1.95 -7.35 12.53
C VAL A 142 -0.66 -7.73 13.24
N SER A 143 -0.76 -8.31 14.43
CA SER A 143 0.40 -8.85 15.15
C SER A 143 0.26 -10.35 15.33
N LEU A 144 1.30 -11.09 14.95
CA LEU A 144 1.41 -12.54 15.16
C LEU A 144 2.11 -12.78 16.50
N ARG A 145 1.50 -13.55 17.39
CA ARG A 145 2.12 -13.97 18.65
C ARG A 145 2.32 -15.49 18.66
N PRO A 146 3.51 -16.00 19.05
CA PRO A 146 3.81 -17.44 18.96
C PRO A 146 3.08 -18.34 19.96
N ILE A 147 2.55 -17.81 21.06
CA ILE A 147 1.95 -18.59 22.17
C ILE A 147 0.43 -18.73 22.04
N CYS A 148 -0.21 -17.81 21.42
CA CYS A 148 -1.58 -17.91 20.91
C CYS A 148 -1.54 -17.27 19.54
N ILE A 149 -2.13 -17.91 18.54
CA ILE A 149 -2.31 -17.30 17.24
C ILE A 149 -3.43 -16.26 17.42
N CYS A 150 -3.12 -15.28 18.27
CA CYS A 150 -3.99 -14.16 18.54
C CYS A 150 -3.60 -13.05 17.57
N PHE A 151 -4.42 -12.87 16.56
CA PHE A 151 -4.31 -11.70 15.70
C PHE A 151 -5.10 -10.57 16.36
N CYS A 152 -4.40 -9.51 16.74
CA CYS A 152 -5.07 -8.31 17.21
C CYS A 152 -5.42 -7.45 16.01
N PHE A 153 -6.69 -7.36 15.67
CA PHE A 153 -7.21 -6.38 14.75
C PHE A 153 -7.41 -5.06 15.47
N TYR A 154 -6.81 -4.03 14.93
CA TYR A 154 -7.13 -2.66 15.32
C TYR A 154 -8.13 -2.15 14.30
N PHE A 155 -9.39 -2.21 14.61
CA PHE A 155 -10.43 -1.65 13.76
C PHE A 155 -10.89 -0.32 14.35
N LEU A 156 -10.66 0.77 13.62
CA LEU A 156 -11.32 2.03 13.90
C LEU A 156 -12.66 2.02 13.19
N ILE A 157 -13.73 1.81 13.95
CA ILE A 157 -15.08 2.11 13.46
C ILE A 157 -15.15 3.63 13.44
N LYS A 158 -15.16 4.19 12.25
CA LYS A 158 -15.50 5.60 12.06
C LYS A 158 -17.01 5.69 12.19
N THR A 159 -17.48 6.22 13.32
CA THR A 159 -18.84 6.75 13.46
C THR A 159 -18.98 8.01 12.62
#